data_7b6b78414c5fc1062713bfcf8b91e5a1
#
_entry.id   7b6b78414c5fc1062713bfcf8b91e5a1
#
_cell.length_a   1.000
_cell.length_b   1.000
_cell.length_c   1.000
_cell.angle_alpha   90.00
_cell.angle_beta   90.00
_cell.angle_gamma   90.00
#
_symmetry.space_group_name_H-M   'P 1'
#
loop_
_entity.id
_entity.type
_entity.pdbx_description
1 polymer ?
#
loop_
_entity_poly.entity_id
_entity_poly.type
_entity_poly.pdbx_seq_one_letter_code
_entity_poly.pdbx_strand_id
1 'polypeptide(L)'
;MVTAHKANLKPHRQQEIWQDRLFNAVILLLTLLVLAVTLYPLYLILICSVSDANLVTHGQVTLYPRGFTLDGYKTVMENQEIWRSYLNSVVYTLSGTVLSLAVTMGAAFTLSRKFPGKRLISFIFAFTMFFNGGLIPTFLTVRDVGLYNTPWICILMGCVSVWNVMLARTYITSTIPEALYEAANLDGASQIQYFLQIVMPLSGTIIGVLSVYYGVAKWNDYWTGLIYLNNRALLPLQTILKEILASLEASRDLLMSMVSDTGEQDAELLNRVQVAKYCIIVVSTVPAVVLYLCMQKFFVKGVMIGSIKG
;
A
#
# COMPACT_ATOMS: atom_id res chain seq x y z
N MET A 1 28.65 -48.06 33.97
CA MET A 1 29.09 -47.95 32.57
C MET A 1 27.91 -48.29 31.70
N VAL A 2 27.19 -47.31 31.21
CA VAL A 2 26.08 -47.49 30.28
C VAL A 2 26.43 -46.63 29.04
N THR A 3 26.83 -47.30 27.99
CA THR A 3 27.21 -46.72 26.73
C THR A 3 25.96 -46.30 25.95
N ALA A 4 25.67 -45.00 25.86
CA ALA A 4 24.62 -44.43 25.05
C ALA A 4 24.95 -44.62 23.56
N HIS A 5 24.21 -45.46 22.89
CA HIS A 5 24.25 -45.69 21.45
C HIS A 5 23.59 -44.50 20.75
N LYS A 6 24.41 -43.58 20.23
CA LYS A 6 23.90 -42.50 19.34
C LYS A 6 23.45 -43.13 18.02
N ALA A 7 22.14 -43.36 17.89
CA ALA A 7 21.55 -43.70 16.62
C ALA A 7 21.67 -42.51 15.64
N ASN A 8 22.54 -42.66 14.66
CA ASN A 8 22.69 -41.73 13.53
C ASN A 8 21.48 -41.89 12.60
N LEU A 9 20.41 -41.18 12.89
CA LEU A 9 19.26 -41.08 11.99
C LEU A 9 19.68 -40.23 10.79
N LYS A 10 20.10 -40.86 9.71
CA LYS A 10 20.23 -40.22 8.40
C LYS A 10 18.83 -39.70 8.02
N PRO A 11 18.69 -38.42 7.56
CA PRO A 11 17.41 -37.93 7.08
C PRO A 11 16.96 -38.84 5.93
N HIS A 12 15.79 -39.46 6.09
CA HIS A 12 15.10 -40.19 5.02
C HIS A 12 14.88 -39.19 3.87
N ARG A 13 15.69 -39.29 2.83
CA ARG A 13 15.44 -38.66 1.54
C ARG A 13 14.24 -39.41 0.97
N GLN A 14 13.03 -38.89 1.22
CA GLN A 14 11.82 -39.41 0.59
C GLN A 14 12.08 -39.39 -0.92
N GLN A 15 12.07 -40.57 -1.54
CA GLN A 15 12.10 -40.65 -2.99
C GLN A 15 10.82 -40.00 -3.47
N GLU A 16 10.94 -38.84 -4.09
CA GLU A 16 9.80 -38.18 -4.72
C GLU A 16 9.16 -39.14 -5.70
N ILE A 17 7.97 -39.58 -5.41
CA ILE A 17 7.16 -40.44 -6.27
C ILE A 17 6.93 -39.64 -7.57
N TRP A 18 6.87 -40.32 -8.72
CA TRP A 18 6.65 -39.66 -10.02
C TRP A 18 5.40 -38.73 -10.01
N GLN A 19 4.39 -39.06 -9.25
CA GLN A 19 3.20 -38.24 -9.00
C GLN A 19 3.53 -36.90 -8.33
N ASP A 20 4.44 -36.88 -7.35
CA ASP A 20 4.86 -35.65 -6.66
C ASP A 20 5.64 -34.73 -7.60
N ARG A 21 6.46 -35.30 -8.49
CA ARG A 21 7.19 -34.53 -9.51
C ARG A 21 6.25 -33.91 -10.53
N LEU A 22 5.24 -34.67 -10.99
CA LEU A 22 4.23 -34.16 -11.90
C LEU A 22 3.41 -33.05 -11.22
N PHE A 23 2.98 -33.26 -9.98
CA PHE A 23 2.24 -32.25 -9.21
C PHE A 23 3.07 -30.97 -9.00
N ASN A 24 4.34 -31.09 -8.61
CA ASN A 24 5.24 -29.96 -8.46
C ASN A 24 5.48 -29.24 -9.79
N ALA A 25 5.61 -29.96 -10.91
CA ALA A 25 5.76 -29.38 -12.24
C ALA A 25 4.49 -28.58 -12.66
N VAL A 26 3.30 -29.11 -12.39
CA VAL A 26 2.03 -28.41 -12.68
C VAL A 26 1.92 -27.14 -11.80
N ILE A 27 2.21 -27.22 -10.51
CA ILE A 27 2.20 -26.03 -9.63
C ILE A 27 3.21 -25.01 -10.11
N LEU A 28 4.42 -25.41 -10.45
CA LEU A 28 5.46 -24.51 -10.97
C LEU A 28 4.99 -23.82 -12.26
N LEU A 29 4.41 -24.56 -13.19
CA LEU A 29 3.89 -24.02 -14.45
C LEU A 29 2.77 -23.01 -14.21
N LEU A 30 1.80 -23.34 -13.35
CA LEU A 30 0.73 -22.42 -12.97
C LEU A 30 1.28 -21.16 -12.29
N THR A 31 2.25 -21.31 -11.40
CA THR A 31 2.89 -20.17 -10.72
C THR A 31 3.62 -19.28 -11.72
N LEU A 32 4.37 -19.85 -12.66
CA LEU A 32 5.05 -19.09 -13.72
C LEU A 32 4.07 -18.40 -14.66
N LEU A 33 2.96 -19.05 -14.99
CA LEU A 33 1.91 -18.46 -15.81
C LEU A 33 1.26 -17.26 -15.10
N VAL A 34 0.88 -17.41 -13.84
CA VAL A 34 0.33 -16.30 -13.03
C VAL A 34 1.35 -15.17 -12.94
N LEU A 35 2.64 -15.49 -12.68
CA LEU A 35 3.71 -14.51 -12.64
C LEU A 35 3.86 -13.76 -13.96
N ALA A 36 3.86 -14.45 -15.09
CA ALA A 36 3.96 -13.83 -16.41
C ALA A 36 2.76 -12.91 -16.72
N VAL A 37 1.53 -13.37 -16.43
CA VAL A 37 0.32 -12.58 -16.65
C VAL A 37 0.29 -11.31 -15.79
N THR A 38 0.78 -11.40 -14.53
CA THR A 38 0.78 -10.24 -13.63
C THR A 38 1.94 -9.28 -13.88
N LEU A 39 3.12 -9.78 -14.25
CA LEU A 39 4.28 -8.93 -14.51
C LEU A 39 4.27 -8.29 -15.91
N TYR A 40 3.65 -8.92 -16.90
CA TYR A 40 3.66 -8.41 -18.27
C TYR A 40 3.06 -7.00 -18.41
N PRO A 41 1.89 -6.66 -17.82
CA PRO A 41 1.39 -5.28 -17.87
C PRO A 41 2.31 -4.25 -17.22
N LEU A 42 2.96 -4.60 -16.11
CA LEU A 42 3.91 -3.71 -15.44
C LEU A 42 5.18 -3.51 -16.29
N TYR A 43 5.67 -4.59 -16.89
CA TYR A 43 6.77 -4.54 -17.83
C TYR A 43 6.43 -3.69 -19.06
N LEU A 44 5.21 -3.85 -19.62
CA LEU A 44 4.74 -3.07 -20.74
C LEU A 44 4.72 -1.57 -20.43
N ILE A 45 4.25 -1.17 -19.24
CA ILE A 45 4.29 0.23 -18.80
C ILE A 45 5.72 0.76 -18.80
N LEU A 46 6.67 -0.01 -18.30
CA LEU A 46 8.09 0.39 -18.25
C LEU A 46 8.69 0.57 -19.64
N ILE A 47 8.48 -0.38 -20.57
CA ILE A 47 9.03 -0.25 -21.93
C ILE A 47 8.34 0.85 -22.74
N CYS A 48 7.03 1.07 -22.56
CA CYS A 48 6.31 2.17 -23.21
C CYS A 48 6.76 3.54 -22.70
N SER A 49 7.15 3.66 -21.43
CA SER A 49 7.62 4.94 -20.86
C SER A 49 8.94 5.43 -21.43
N VAL A 50 9.74 4.54 -22.04
CA VAL A 50 11.05 4.87 -22.64
C VAL A 50 11.05 4.68 -24.16
N SER A 51 9.89 4.51 -24.79
CA SER A 51 9.75 4.28 -26.23
C SER A 51 9.17 5.49 -26.94
N ASP A 52 9.42 5.55 -28.26
CA ASP A 52 8.85 6.59 -29.12
C ASP A 52 7.33 6.61 -29.09
N ALA A 53 6.76 7.82 -29.02
CA ALA A 53 5.33 8.05 -28.85
C ALA A 53 4.48 7.47 -29.99
N ASN A 54 4.95 7.60 -31.24
CA ASN A 54 4.22 7.09 -32.40
C ASN A 54 4.17 5.55 -32.38
N LEU A 55 5.30 4.90 -32.05
CA LEU A 55 5.38 3.45 -31.99
C LEU A 55 4.53 2.85 -30.87
N VAL A 56 4.44 3.53 -29.73
CA VAL A 56 3.59 3.17 -28.59
C VAL A 56 2.12 3.28 -28.97
N THR A 57 1.70 4.37 -29.60
CA THR A 57 0.30 4.61 -30.00
C THR A 57 -0.19 3.60 -31.03
N HIS A 58 0.68 3.19 -31.96
CA HIS A 58 0.36 2.17 -32.96
C HIS A 58 0.51 0.73 -32.45
N GLY A 59 0.75 0.53 -31.15
CA GLY A 59 0.85 -0.81 -30.55
C GLY A 59 2.06 -1.63 -31.00
N GLN A 60 3.11 -0.98 -31.54
CA GLN A 60 4.30 -1.66 -32.05
C GLN A 60 5.31 -2.02 -30.94
N VAL A 61 5.10 -1.51 -29.71
CA VAL A 61 5.91 -1.78 -28.52
C VAL A 61 5.23 -2.87 -27.69
N THR A 62 5.74 -4.10 -27.77
CA THR A 62 5.14 -5.27 -27.10
C THR A 62 6.10 -6.00 -26.18
N LEU A 63 7.31 -6.35 -26.65
CA LEU A 63 8.28 -7.15 -25.90
C LEU A 63 9.58 -6.41 -25.60
N TYR A 64 9.92 -5.37 -26.33
CA TYR A 64 11.12 -4.56 -26.09
C TYR A 64 10.87 -3.09 -26.49
N PRO A 65 11.60 -2.14 -25.88
CA PRO A 65 11.43 -0.72 -26.21
C PRO A 65 11.87 -0.43 -27.65
N ARG A 66 11.14 0.42 -28.36
CA ARG A 66 11.44 0.85 -29.72
C ARG A 66 11.54 2.36 -29.79
N GLY A 67 12.58 2.88 -30.47
CA GLY A 67 12.81 4.32 -30.55
C GLY A 67 13.05 4.92 -29.16
N PHE A 68 14.13 4.48 -28.50
CA PHE A 68 14.41 4.91 -27.11
C PHE A 68 14.42 6.44 -26.97
N THR A 69 13.55 6.97 -26.12
CA THR A 69 13.44 8.40 -25.81
C THR A 69 13.07 8.61 -24.34
N LEU A 70 13.49 9.76 -23.80
CA LEU A 70 13.14 10.21 -22.44
C LEU A 70 12.29 11.49 -22.46
N ASP A 71 11.73 11.87 -23.60
CA ASP A 71 10.96 13.10 -23.74
C ASP A 71 9.70 13.13 -22.87
N GLY A 72 9.04 11.97 -22.69
CA GLY A 72 7.93 11.85 -21.73
C GLY A 72 8.34 12.15 -20.30
N TYR A 73 9.53 11.73 -19.87
CA TYR A 73 10.05 12.05 -18.54
C TYR A 73 10.43 13.54 -18.42
N LYS A 74 10.98 14.16 -19.46
CA LYS A 74 11.25 15.62 -19.45
C LYS A 74 9.96 16.40 -19.23
N THR A 75 8.90 16.05 -19.97
CA THR A 75 7.58 16.67 -19.81
C THR A 75 7.04 16.54 -18.38
N VAL A 76 7.19 15.38 -17.76
CA VAL A 76 6.80 15.16 -16.37
C VAL A 76 7.67 15.97 -15.39
N MET A 77 8.98 16.04 -15.64
CA MET A 77 9.93 16.76 -14.79
C MET A 77 9.73 18.28 -14.82
N GLU A 78 9.34 18.83 -15.96
CA GLU A 78 9.09 20.26 -16.15
C GLU A 78 7.76 20.71 -15.52
N ASN A 79 6.85 19.79 -15.23
CA ASN A 79 5.55 20.10 -14.66
C ASN A 79 5.63 20.32 -13.14
N GLN A 80 5.64 21.58 -12.71
CA GLN A 80 5.72 21.99 -11.31
C GLN A 80 4.54 21.48 -10.46
N GLU A 81 3.36 21.28 -11.06
CA GLU A 81 2.18 20.77 -10.36
C GLU A 81 2.40 19.33 -9.92
N ILE A 82 3.00 18.48 -10.76
CA ILE A 82 3.32 17.09 -10.45
C ILE A 82 4.29 17.03 -9.26
N TRP A 83 5.33 17.85 -9.23
CA TRP A 83 6.30 17.86 -8.14
C TRP A 83 5.71 18.33 -6.82
N ARG A 84 4.88 19.37 -6.85
CA ARG A 84 4.17 19.85 -5.66
C ARG A 84 3.26 18.76 -5.11
N SER A 85 2.46 18.13 -5.96
CA SER A 85 1.55 17.05 -5.58
C SER A 85 2.29 15.80 -5.09
N TYR A 86 3.47 15.54 -5.64
CA TYR A 86 4.38 14.48 -5.17
C TYR A 86 4.85 14.76 -3.73
N LEU A 87 5.31 15.95 -3.44
CA LEU A 87 5.69 16.37 -2.09
C LEU A 87 4.51 16.32 -1.11
N ASN A 88 3.33 16.79 -1.54
CA ASN A 88 2.12 16.65 -0.73
C ASN A 88 1.84 15.19 -0.38
N SER A 89 1.90 14.28 -1.37
CA SER A 89 1.69 12.85 -1.14
C SER A 89 2.70 12.25 -0.18
N VAL A 90 3.98 12.63 -0.27
CA VAL A 90 5.02 12.19 0.67
C VAL A 90 4.69 12.66 2.09
N VAL A 91 4.37 13.94 2.27
CA VAL A 91 4.03 14.51 3.58
C VAL A 91 2.77 13.85 4.15
N TYR A 92 1.70 13.71 3.36
CA TYR A 92 0.44 13.10 3.82
C TYR A 92 0.61 11.63 4.16
N THR A 93 1.40 10.89 3.37
CA THR A 93 1.68 9.47 3.62
C THR A 93 2.49 9.29 4.89
N LEU A 94 3.58 10.03 5.05
CA LEU A 94 4.44 9.89 6.23
C LEU A 94 3.70 10.31 7.51
N SER A 95 3.13 11.53 7.54
CA SER A 95 2.42 12.03 8.72
C SER A 95 1.18 11.22 9.04
N GLY A 96 0.38 10.85 8.02
CA GLY A 96 -0.78 10.01 8.17
C GLY A 96 -0.46 8.59 8.66
N THR A 97 0.62 7.99 8.17
CA THR A 97 1.07 6.66 8.63
C THR A 97 1.53 6.70 10.09
N VAL A 98 2.35 7.67 10.46
CA VAL A 98 2.82 7.82 11.85
C VAL A 98 1.64 8.01 12.81
N LEU A 99 0.70 8.89 12.47
CA LEU A 99 -0.49 9.13 13.27
C LEU A 99 -1.36 7.86 13.36
N SER A 100 -1.59 7.18 12.23
CA SER A 100 -2.36 5.92 12.19
C SER A 100 -1.74 4.85 13.07
N LEU A 101 -0.42 4.69 13.04
CA LEU A 101 0.30 3.74 13.87
C LEU A 101 0.15 4.09 15.36
N ALA A 102 0.33 5.35 15.73
CA ALA A 102 0.22 5.79 17.12
C ALA A 102 -1.17 5.50 17.70
N VAL A 103 -2.24 5.88 16.96
CA VAL A 103 -3.62 5.65 17.38
C VAL A 103 -3.97 4.16 17.39
N THR A 104 -3.56 3.41 16.35
CA THR A 104 -3.84 1.97 16.24
C THR A 104 -3.16 1.19 17.35
N MET A 105 -1.87 1.44 17.62
CA MET A 105 -1.13 0.74 18.68
C MET A 105 -1.67 1.07 20.06
N GLY A 106 -2.02 2.33 20.32
CA GLY A 106 -2.66 2.76 21.58
C GLY A 106 -4.01 2.09 21.80
N ALA A 107 -4.88 2.07 20.77
CA ALA A 107 -6.17 1.40 20.81
C ALA A 107 -6.02 -0.12 20.99
N ALA A 108 -5.12 -0.75 20.23
CA ALA A 108 -4.83 -2.18 20.31
C ALA A 108 -4.31 -2.59 21.70
N PHE A 109 -3.39 -1.80 22.25
CA PHE A 109 -2.88 -2.01 23.61
C PHE A 109 -4.00 -1.93 24.65
N THR A 110 -4.82 -0.87 24.63
CA THR A 110 -5.96 -0.71 25.54
C THR A 110 -6.92 -1.90 25.41
N LEU A 111 -7.28 -2.28 24.18
CA LEU A 111 -8.16 -3.44 23.93
C LEU A 111 -7.50 -4.80 24.22
N SER A 112 -6.19 -4.88 24.40
CA SER A 112 -5.50 -6.11 24.86
C SER A 112 -5.69 -6.34 26.36
N ARG A 113 -5.93 -5.27 27.14
CA ARG A 113 -6.06 -5.33 28.60
C ARG A 113 -7.44 -5.74 29.10
N LYS A 114 -7.50 -6.16 30.37
CA LYS A 114 -8.76 -6.47 31.07
C LYS A 114 -9.23 -5.18 31.77
N PHE A 115 -10.36 -4.63 31.34
CA PHE A 115 -11.00 -3.47 31.98
C PHE A 115 -12.52 -3.57 31.87
N PRO A 116 -13.27 -2.89 32.77
CA PRO A 116 -14.74 -2.89 32.71
C PRO A 116 -15.22 -2.23 31.42
N GLY A 117 -16.22 -2.80 30.76
CA GLY A 117 -16.75 -2.29 29.49
C GLY A 117 -15.99 -2.69 28.22
N LYS A 118 -14.87 -3.42 28.31
CA LYS A 118 -14.08 -3.89 27.14
C LYS A 118 -14.94 -4.56 26.09
N ARG A 119 -15.90 -5.42 26.51
CA ARG A 119 -16.77 -6.17 25.59
C ARG A 119 -17.64 -5.23 24.75
N LEU A 120 -18.21 -4.20 25.38
CA LEU A 120 -19.03 -3.18 24.70
C LEU A 120 -18.19 -2.36 23.71
N ILE A 121 -17.03 -1.87 24.13
CA ILE A 121 -16.14 -1.10 23.28
C ILE A 121 -15.65 -1.94 22.09
N SER A 122 -15.25 -3.20 22.33
CA SER A 122 -14.86 -4.10 21.23
C SER A 122 -16.02 -4.38 20.27
N PHE A 123 -17.26 -4.46 20.77
CA PHE A 123 -18.45 -4.62 19.93
C PHE A 123 -18.70 -3.37 19.08
N ILE A 124 -18.60 -2.17 19.67
CA ILE A 124 -18.75 -0.91 18.93
C ILE A 124 -17.70 -0.81 17.83
N PHE A 125 -16.44 -1.12 18.11
CA PHE A 125 -15.40 -1.17 17.09
C PHE A 125 -15.74 -2.14 15.96
N ALA A 126 -16.14 -3.36 16.28
CA ALA A 126 -16.54 -4.35 15.28
C ALA A 126 -17.79 -3.91 14.50
N PHE A 127 -18.76 -3.27 15.15
CA PHE A 127 -19.96 -2.73 14.51
C PHE A 127 -19.62 -1.68 13.46
N THR A 128 -18.74 -0.71 13.77
CA THR A 128 -18.32 0.33 12.82
C THR A 128 -17.57 -0.22 11.60
N MET A 129 -17.09 -1.46 11.64
CA MET A 129 -16.47 -2.12 10.50
C MET A 129 -17.50 -2.50 9.41
N PHE A 130 -18.73 -2.83 9.81
CA PHE A 130 -19.79 -3.27 8.92
C PHE A 130 -20.80 -2.16 8.59
N PHE A 131 -20.92 -1.15 9.45
CA PHE A 131 -21.88 -0.07 9.30
C PHE A 131 -21.14 1.25 9.06
N ASN A 132 -21.40 1.83 7.89
CA ASN A 132 -20.82 3.10 7.45
C ASN A 132 -21.96 4.08 7.15
N GLY A 133 -21.81 5.32 7.55
CA GLY A 133 -22.79 6.40 7.30
C GLY A 133 -22.93 6.80 5.84
N GLY A 134 -22.00 6.36 4.97
CA GLY A 134 -21.98 6.71 3.56
C GLY A 134 -21.26 8.03 3.27
N LEU A 135 -21.15 8.34 1.98
CA LEU A 135 -20.35 9.48 1.49
C LEU A 135 -20.93 10.83 1.94
N ILE A 136 -22.24 11.03 1.79
CA ILE A 136 -22.88 12.33 2.06
C ILE A 136 -22.78 12.72 3.53
N PRO A 137 -23.17 11.90 4.52
CA PRO A 137 -22.99 12.20 5.94
C PRO A 137 -21.53 12.44 6.32
N THR A 138 -20.60 11.66 5.76
CA THR A 138 -19.16 11.85 6.01
C THR A 138 -18.68 13.20 5.47
N PHE A 139 -19.09 13.57 4.26
CA PHE A 139 -18.75 14.86 3.67
C PHE A 139 -19.26 16.04 4.52
N LEU A 140 -20.51 15.98 4.95
CA LEU A 140 -21.10 17.02 5.81
C LEU A 140 -20.33 17.14 7.13
N THR A 141 -20.02 16.01 7.77
CA THR A 141 -19.23 15.99 9.01
C THR A 141 -17.84 16.61 8.82
N VAL A 142 -17.13 16.24 7.75
CA VAL A 142 -15.80 16.79 7.42
C VAL A 142 -15.87 18.30 7.23
N ARG A 143 -16.91 18.79 6.55
CA ARG A 143 -17.14 20.23 6.34
C ARG A 143 -17.46 20.95 7.65
N ASP A 144 -18.35 20.39 8.45
CA ASP A 144 -18.82 21.03 9.70
C ASP A 144 -17.72 21.06 10.78
N VAL A 145 -16.81 20.10 10.78
CA VAL A 145 -15.59 20.09 11.63
C VAL A 145 -14.49 21.03 11.09
N GLY A 146 -14.67 21.63 9.90
CA GLY A 146 -13.72 22.57 9.31
C GLY A 146 -12.47 21.93 8.67
N LEU A 147 -12.53 20.63 8.37
CA LEU A 147 -11.42 19.91 7.70
C LEU A 147 -11.48 20.00 6.17
N TYR A 148 -12.61 20.44 5.61
CA TYR A 148 -12.80 20.62 4.17
C TYR A 148 -11.78 21.61 3.59
N ASN A 149 -11.18 21.26 2.46
CA ASN A 149 -10.16 22.02 1.75
C ASN A 149 -8.91 22.36 2.60
N THR A 150 -8.53 21.47 3.51
CA THR A 150 -7.31 21.57 4.31
C THR A 150 -6.43 20.32 4.11
N PRO A 151 -5.08 20.43 4.28
CA PRO A 151 -4.18 19.27 4.18
C PRO A 151 -4.46 18.21 5.25
N TRP A 152 -5.07 18.60 6.37
CA TRP A 152 -5.38 17.71 7.49
C TRP A 152 -6.36 16.60 7.12
N ILE A 153 -7.24 16.82 6.15
CA ILE A 153 -8.17 15.77 5.74
C ILE A 153 -7.44 14.56 5.16
N CYS A 154 -6.40 14.76 4.36
CA CYS A 154 -5.57 13.68 3.80
C CYS A 154 -4.81 12.90 4.89
N ILE A 155 -4.44 13.58 5.98
CA ILE A 155 -3.74 12.96 7.11
C ILE A 155 -4.71 12.17 8.00
N LEU A 156 -5.87 12.76 8.32
CA LEU A 156 -6.82 12.22 9.31
C LEU A 156 -7.77 11.19 8.71
N MET A 157 -8.20 11.36 7.46
CA MET A 157 -9.15 10.44 6.83
C MET A 157 -8.55 9.03 6.75
N GLY A 158 -9.28 8.02 7.25
CA GLY A 158 -8.79 6.65 7.31
C GLY A 158 -7.63 6.40 8.28
N CYS A 159 -7.38 7.34 9.23
CA CYS A 159 -6.33 7.21 10.24
C CYS A 159 -6.54 5.99 11.16
N VAL A 160 -7.79 5.58 11.40
CA VAL A 160 -8.12 4.42 12.21
C VAL A 160 -8.80 3.36 11.35
N SER A 161 -8.15 2.21 11.20
CA SER A 161 -8.74 1.01 10.62
C SER A 161 -9.02 0.00 11.74
N VAL A 162 -10.28 -0.36 11.91
CA VAL A 162 -10.68 -1.33 12.95
C VAL A 162 -10.02 -2.68 12.70
N TRP A 163 -9.88 -3.10 11.44
CA TRP A 163 -9.15 -4.30 11.07
C TRP A 163 -7.71 -4.28 11.59
N ASN A 164 -7.00 -3.18 11.37
CA ASN A 164 -5.61 -3.02 11.82
C ASN A 164 -5.51 -2.98 13.35
N VAL A 165 -6.47 -2.37 14.04
CA VAL A 165 -6.55 -2.38 15.51
C VAL A 165 -6.74 -3.81 16.03
N MET A 166 -7.62 -4.61 15.42
CA MET A 166 -7.83 -6.00 15.82
C MET A 166 -6.61 -6.88 15.54
N LEU A 167 -5.95 -6.66 14.40
CA LEU A 167 -4.70 -7.34 14.05
C LEU A 167 -3.59 -7.05 15.07
N ALA A 168 -3.36 -5.78 15.39
CA ALA A 168 -2.38 -5.36 16.39
C ALA A 168 -2.73 -5.90 17.78
N ARG A 169 -4.00 -5.85 18.19
CA ARG A 169 -4.48 -6.41 19.45
C ARG A 169 -4.18 -7.91 19.53
N THR A 170 -4.50 -8.67 18.49
CA THR A 170 -4.24 -10.11 18.44
C THR A 170 -2.76 -10.41 18.57
N TYR A 171 -1.91 -9.64 17.87
CA TYR A 171 -0.47 -9.77 17.98
C TYR A 171 0.02 -9.50 19.43
N ILE A 172 -0.40 -8.42 20.06
CA ILE A 172 -0.01 -8.07 21.44
C ILE A 172 -0.42 -9.20 22.39
N THR A 173 -1.66 -9.70 22.29
CA THR A 173 -2.15 -10.73 23.21
C THR A 173 -1.52 -12.11 23.00
N SER A 174 -1.07 -12.43 21.78
CA SER A 174 -0.48 -13.74 21.47
C SER A 174 1.04 -13.78 21.64
N THR A 175 1.71 -12.63 21.50
CA THR A 175 3.18 -12.57 21.45
C THR A 175 3.80 -12.07 22.73
N ILE A 176 3.12 -11.16 23.48
CA ILE A 176 3.65 -10.58 24.70
C ILE A 176 3.08 -11.33 25.92
N PRO A 177 3.91 -12.08 26.69
CA PRO A 177 3.46 -12.82 27.86
C PRO A 177 2.88 -11.90 28.94
N GLU A 178 1.80 -12.32 29.60
CA GLU A 178 1.17 -11.57 30.70
C GLU A 178 2.13 -11.38 31.90
N ALA A 179 3.07 -12.31 32.09
CA ALA A 179 4.09 -12.24 33.13
C ALA A 179 4.98 -10.96 33.04
N LEU A 180 5.22 -10.47 31.82
CA LEU A 180 5.95 -9.18 31.66
C LEU A 180 5.16 -7.99 32.20
N TYR A 181 3.84 -8.04 32.08
CA TYR A 181 2.99 -7.02 32.64
C TYR A 181 2.95 -7.08 34.18
N GLU A 182 2.86 -8.28 34.72
CA GLU A 182 2.86 -8.49 36.18
C GLU A 182 4.18 -8.04 36.80
N ALA A 183 5.32 -8.38 36.19
CA ALA A 183 6.64 -7.90 36.63
C ALA A 183 6.75 -6.38 36.56
N ALA A 184 6.33 -5.75 35.47
CA ALA A 184 6.37 -4.29 35.35
C ALA A 184 5.48 -3.60 36.41
N ASN A 185 4.32 -4.18 36.75
CA ASN A 185 3.46 -3.65 37.81
C ASN A 185 4.12 -3.78 39.21
N LEU A 186 4.83 -4.88 39.49
CA LEU A 186 5.59 -5.05 40.72
C LEU A 186 6.73 -4.04 40.84
N ASP A 187 7.37 -3.70 39.74
CA ASP A 187 8.40 -2.67 39.62
C ASP A 187 7.83 -1.24 39.69
N GLY A 188 6.51 -1.06 39.83
CA GLY A 188 5.83 0.23 39.89
C GLY A 188 5.71 0.99 38.57
N ALA A 189 5.91 0.34 37.42
CA ALA A 189 5.79 0.97 36.12
C ALA A 189 4.33 1.39 35.81
N SER A 190 4.13 2.61 35.32
CA SER A 190 2.85 3.09 34.87
C SER A 190 2.44 2.36 33.54
N GLN A 191 1.14 2.38 33.22
CA GLN A 191 0.62 1.79 31.98
C GLN A 191 1.29 2.38 30.74
N ILE A 192 1.58 3.68 30.75
CA ILE A 192 2.25 4.38 29.64
C ILE A 192 3.71 3.94 29.53
N GLN A 193 4.41 3.81 30.65
CA GLN A 193 5.79 3.29 30.67
C GLN A 193 5.85 1.86 30.14
N TYR A 194 4.97 0.99 30.59
CA TYR A 194 4.86 -0.38 30.09
C TYR A 194 4.60 -0.40 28.57
N PHE A 195 3.66 0.43 28.10
CA PHE A 195 3.36 0.53 26.66
C PHE A 195 4.57 0.99 25.85
N LEU A 196 5.21 2.10 26.24
CA LEU A 196 6.29 2.68 25.45
C LEU A 196 7.61 1.90 25.55
N GLN A 197 7.93 1.34 26.73
CA GLN A 197 9.24 0.73 26.97
C GLN A 197 9.25 -0.78 26.73
N ILE A 198 8.11 -1.46 26.81
CA ILE A 198 8.03 -2.92 26.66
C ILE A 198 7.19 -3.30 25.45
N VAL A 199 5.94 -2.84 25.36
CA VAL A 199 5.03 -3.27 24.29
C VAL A 199 5.49 -2.75 22.93
N MET A 200 5.81 -1.46 22.79
CA MET A 200 6.23 -0.86 21.52
C MET A 200 7.50 -1.52 20.93
N PRO A 201 8.60 -1.70 21.69
CA PRO A 201 9.78 -2.37 21.17
C PRO A 201 9.54 -3.83 20.76
N LEU A 202 8.75 -4.59 21.55
CA LEU A 202 8.42 -5.97 21.26
C LEU A 202 7.44 -6.11 20.08
N SER A 203 6.73 -5.04 19.74
CA SER A 203 5.76 -5.00 18.64
C SER A 203 6.36 -4.60 17.29
N GLY A 204 7.69 -4.56 17.14
CA GLY A 204 8.36 -4.10 15.92
C GLY A 204 7.90 -4.80 14.65
N THR A 205 7.60 -6.10 14.71
CA THR A 205 7.09 -6.86 13.57
C THR A 205 5.73 -6.37 13.10
N ILE A 206 4.76 -6.23 14.02
CA ILE A 206 3.41 -5.78 13.66
C ILE A 206 3.41 -4.30 13.25
N ILE A 207 4.24 -3.45 13.87
CA ILE A 207 4.41 -2.06 13.49
C ILE A 207 4.91 -1.98 12.03
N GLY A 208 5.89 -2.82 11.65
CA GLY A 208 6.37 -2.90 10.28
C GLY A 208 5.27 -3.29 9.27
N VAL A 209 4.46 -4.29 9.60
CA VAL A 209 3.31 -4.71 8.76
C VAL A 209 2.28 -3.60 8.62
N LEU A 210 1.89 -2.98 9.74
CA LEU A 210 0.91 -1.88 9.74
C LEU A 210 1.45 -0.63 9.02
N SER A 211 2.75 -0.36 9.08
CA SER A 211 3.38 0.73 8.33
C SER A 211 3.17 0.59 6.83
N VAL A 212 3.27 -0.64 6.30
CA VAL A 212 2.98 -0.90 4.88
C VAL A 212 1.50 -0.73 4.59
N TYR A 213 0.61 -1.29 5.41
CA TYR A 213 -0.83 -1.17 5.19
C TYR A 213 -1.29 0.28 5.14
N TYR A 214 -0.91 1.08 6.14
CA TYR A 214 -1.26 2.51 6.16
C TYR A 214 -0.51 3.30 5.10
N GLY A 215 0.79 3.07 4.93
CA GLY A 215 1.60 3.80 3.96
C GLY A 215 1.12 3.61 2.53
N VAL A 216 0.84 2.36 2.11
CA VAL A 216 0.32 2.06 0.78
C VAL A 216 -1.10 2.62 0.60
N ALA A 217 -1.96 2.49 1.62
CA ALA A 217 -3.32 3.04 1.56
C ALA A 217 -3.32 4.56 1.40
N LYS A 218 -2.48 5.27 2.17
CA LYS A 218 -2.33 6.73 2.09
C LYS A 218 -1.70 7.18 0.78
N TRP A 219 -0.68 6.49 0.31
CA TRP A 219 -0.03 6.80 -0.96
C TRP A 219 -0.99 6.70 -2.16
N ASN A 220 -1.86 5.69 -2.16
CA ASN A 220 -2.79 5.42 -3.26
C ASN A 220 -4.14 6.15 -3.12
N ASP A 221 -4.32 6.96 -2.07
CA ASP A 221 -5.60 7.64 -1.81
C ASP A 221 -5.77 8.87 -2.72
N TYR A 222 -6.40 8.66 -3.87
CA TYR A 222 -6.85 9.75 -4.75
C TYR A 222 -8.23 10.28 -4.37
N TRP A 223 -9.04 9.45 -3.70
CA TRP A 223 -10.45 9.71 -3.44
C TRP A 223 -10.65 10.85 -2.45
N THR A 224 -9.85 10.87 -1.39
CA THR A 224 -9.88 11.97 -0.41
C THR A 224 -9.53 13.31 -1.04
N GLY A 225 -8.50 13.34 -1.89
CA GLY A 225 -8.14 14.55 -2.64
C GLY A 225 -9.25 15.03 -3.57
N LEU A 226 -9.86 14.10 -4.31
CA LEU A 226 -10.91 14.40 -5.28
C LEU A 226 -12.18 14.99 -4.63
N ILE A 227 -12.58 14.48 -3.45
CA ILE A 227 -13.84 14.87 -2.83
C ILE A 227 -13.70 16.09 -1.90
N TYR A 228 -12.59 16.17 -1.16
CA TYR A 228 -12.48 17.12 -0.05
C TYR A 228 -11.54 18.29 -0.31
N LEU A 229 -10.76 18.29 -1.41
CA LEU A 229 -9.84 19.38 -1.73
C LEU A 229 -10.25 20.10 -3.02
N ASN A 230 -10.46 21.42 -2.94
CA ASN A 230 -10.68 22.29 -4.09
C ASN A 230 -9.40 23.04 -4.50
N ASN A 231 -8.49 23.24 -3.55
CA ASN A 231 -7.25 23.96 -3.83
C ASN A 231 -6.24 23.03 -4.51
N ARG A 232 -5.92 23.28 -5.77
CA ARG A 232 -4.96 22.49 -6.56
C ARG A 232 -3.59 22.40 -5.89
N ALA A 233 -3.18 23.42 -5.14
CA ALA A 233 -1.90 23.40 -4.43
C ALA A 233 -1.81 22.34 -3.33
N LEU A 234 -2.94 21.83 -2.84
CA LEU A 234 -3.04 20.80 -1.78
C LEU A 234 -3.27 19.39 -2.32
N LEU A 235 -3.53 19.24 -3.62
CA LEU A 235 -3.87 17.92 -4.18
C LEU A 235 -2.71 16.95 -4.04
N PRO A 236 -2.98 15.69 -3.66
CA PRO A 236 -2.00 14.62 -3.69
C PRO A 236 -1.76 14.14 -5.13
N LEU A 237 -0.61 13.51 -5.37
CA LEU A 237 -0.17 13.04 -6.68
C LEU A 237 -1.21 12.12 -7.36
N GLN A 238 -1.80 11.20 -6.61
CA GLN A 238 -2.76 10.24 -7.18
C GLN A 238 -4.03 10.91 -7.70
N THR A 239 -4.46 12.02 -7.09
CA THR A 239 -5.60 12.82 -7.58
C THR A 239 -5.23 13.53 -8.88
N ILE A 240 -4.07 14.20 -8.96
CA ILE A 240 -3.57 14.83 -10.19
C ILE A 240 -3.38 13.79 -11.30
N LEU A 241 -2.79 12.64 -10.98
CA LEU A 241 -2.62 11.54 -11.92
C LEU A 241 -3.97 11.07 -12.49
N LYS A 242 -4.98 10.91 -11.63
CA LYS A 242 -6.33 10.50 -12.07
C LYS A 242 -6.97 11.56 -12.96
N GLU A 243 -6.83 12.85 -12.64
CA GLU A 243 -7.32 13.95 -13.48
C GLU A 243 -6.62 13.98 -14.85
N ILE A 244 -5.29 13.85 -14.87
CA ILE A 244 -4.53 13.80 -16.13
C ILE A 244 -5.00 12.61 -16.97
N LEU A 245 -5.09 11.40 -16.40
CA LEU A 245 -5.53 10.22 -17.13
C LEU A 245 -6.96 10.41 -17.70
N ALA A 246 -7.88 10.96 -16.92
CA ALA A 246 -9.24 11.21 -17.37
C ALA A 246 -9.28 12.27 -18.49
N SER A 247 -8.49 13.34 -18.41
CA SER A 247 -8.42 14.38 -19.46
C SER A 247 -7.81 13.84 -20.76
N LEU A 248 -6.85 12.89 -20.67
CA LEU A 248 -6.24 12.23 -21.82
C LEU A 248 -7.24 11.32 -22.54
N GLU A 249 -8.02 10.55 -21.79
CA GLU A 249 -9.07 9.70 -22.34
C GLU A 249 -10.13 10.56 -23.04
N ALA A 250 -10.61 11.63 -22.39
CA ALA A 250 -11.58 12.55 -22.98
C ALA A 250 -11.05 13.25 -24.25
N SER A 251 -9.80 13.69 -24.26
CA SER A 251 -9.17 14.32 -25.44
C SER A 251 -9.02 13.31 -26.58
N ARG A 252 -8.67 12.06 -26.29
CA ARG A 252 -8.57 11.00 -27.30
C ARG A 252 -9.95 10.72 -27.95
N ASP A 253 -11.01 10.62 -27.15
CA ASP A 253 -12.37 10.35 -27.66
C ASP A 253 -12.87 11.50 -28.54
N LEU A 254 -12.61 12.76 -28.11
CA LEU A 254 -12.94 13.93 -28.92
C LEU A 254 -12.21 13.94 -30.26
N LEU A 255 -10.91 13.65 -30.28
CA LEU A 255 -10.11 13.65 -31.48
C LEU A 255 -10.44 12.47 -32.40
N MET A 256 -10.76 11.29 -31.86
CA MET A 256 -11.29 10.18 -32.66
C MET A 256 -12.64 10.50 -33.31
N SER A 257 -13.47 11.32 -32.66
CA SER A 257 -14.74 11.79 -33.24
C SER A 257 -14.55 12.85 -34.33
N MET A 258 -13.42 13.58 -34.30
CA MET A 258 -13.08 14.67 -35.24
C MET A 258 -12.16 14.25 -36.39
N VAL A 259 -11.69 12.99 -36.42
CA VAL A 259 -10.66 12.45 -37.35
C VAL A 259 -11.01 12.50 -38.83
N SER A 260 -12.10 13.17 -39.26
CA SER A 260 -12.29 13.48 -40.67
C SER A 260 -11.42 14.62 -41.22
N ASP A 261 -10.80 15.47 -40.39
CA ASP A 261 -10.19 16.73 -40.91
C ASP A 261 -8.97 17.26 -40.12
N THR A 262 -8.39 16.54 -39.13
CA THR A 262 -7.30 17.06 -38.31
C THR A 262 -5.91 16.66 -38.84
N GLY A 263 -5.03 17.67 -38.98
CA GLY A 263 -3.69 17.53 -39.54
C GLY A 263 -2.70 16.77 -38.65
N GLU A 264 -1.52 16.42 -39.19
CA GLU A 264 -0.43 15.66 -38.57
C GLU A 264 0.05 16.23 -37.21
N GLN A 265 -0.12 17.53 -36.96
CA GLN A 265 0.32 18.19 -35.70
C GLN A 265 -0.52 17.78 -34.50
N ASP A 266 -1.82 17.57 -34.65
CA ASP A 266 -2.71 17.14 -33.57
C ASP A 266 -2.47 15.68 -33.20
N ALA A 267 -2.12 14.86 -34.19
CA ALA A 267 -1.74 13.46 -33.96
C ALA A 267 -0.42 13.35 -33.17
N GLU A 268 0.57 14.21 -33.43
CA GLU A 268 1.83 14.20 -32.68
C GLU A 268 1.66 14.63 -31.23
N LEU A 269 0.82 15.66 -30.98
CA LEU A 269 0.49 16.08 -29.62
C LEU A 269 -0.16 14.97 -28.81
N LEU A 270 -1.11 14.24 -29.41
CA LEU A 270 -1.76 13.08 -28.79
C LEU A 270 -0.78 11.97 -28.44
N ASN A 271 0.14 11.68 -29.35
CA ASN A 271 1.13 10.63 -29.15
C ASN A 271 2.06 10.98 -27.95
N ARG A 272 2.53 12.22 -27.86
CA ARG A 272 3.35 12.69 -26.73
C ARG A 272 2.61 12.58 -25.38
N VAL A 273 1.34 12.95 -25.39
CA VAL A 273 0.48 12.88 -24.20
C VAL A 273 0.24 11.43 -23.77
N GLN A 274 0.11 10.49 -24.71
CA GLN A 274 -0.01 9.07 -24.39
C GLN A 274 1.25 8.50 -23.71
N VAL A 275 2.44 8.87 -24.15
CA VAL A 275 3.69 8.42 -23.50
C VAL A 275 3.87 9.05 -22.14
N ALA A 276 3.52 10.32 -21.97
CA ALA A 276 3.55 10.99 -20.67
C ALA A 276 2.74 10.24 -19.61
N LYS A 277 1.61 9.61 -19.97
CA LYS A 277 0.82 8.74 -19.09
C LYS A 277 1.66 7.61 -18.50
N TYR A 278 2.42 6.88 -19.32
CA TYR A 278 3.27 5.79 -18.83
C TYR A 278 4.39 6.29 -17.92
N CYS A 279 5.01 7.42 -18.27
CA CYS A 279 6.05 8.05 -17.44
C CYS A 279 5.50 8.45 -16.05
N ILE A 280 4.32 9.07 -16.01
CA ILE A 280 3.67 9.47 -14.74
C ILE A 280 3.36 8.24 -13.88
N ILE A 281 2.84 7.15 -14.48
CA ILE A 281 2.55 5.90 -13.77
C ILE A 281 3.84 5.33 -13.17
N VAL A 282 4.95 5.30 -13.92
CA VAL A 282 6.25 4.84 -13.41
C VAL A 282 6.71 5.69 -12.24
N VAL A 283 6.73 7.02 -12.38
CA VAL A 283 7.16 7.95 -11.33
C VAL A 283 6.30 7.81 -10.07
N SER A 284 4.99 7.68 -10.23
CA SER A 284 4.07 7.52 -9.09
C SER A 284 4.17 6.17 -8.38
N THR A 285 4.66 5.13 -9.08
CA THR A 285 4.80 3.77 -8.51
C THR A 285 6.08 3.63 -7.68
N VAL A 286 7.13 4.38 -8.00
CA VAL A 286 8.45 4.27 -7.34
C VAL A 286 8.37 4.33 -5.80
N PRO A 287 7.69 5.30 -5.16
CA PRO A 287 7.66 5.37 -3.70
C PRO A 287 6.95 4.18 -3.04
N ALA A 288 5.88 3.67 -3.66
CA ALA A 288 5.19 2.49 -3.15
C ALA A 288 6.09 1.24 -3.19
N VAL A 289 6.85 1.07 -4.29
CA VAL A 289 7.83 -0.02 -4.42
C VAL A 289 8.96 0.14 -3.40
N VAL A 290 9.51 1.34 -3.23
CA VAL A 290 10.56 1.62 -2.24
C VAL A 290 10.06 1.32 -0.82
N LEU A 291 8.85 1.78 -0.46
CA LEU A 291 8.24 1.48 0.82
C LEU A 291 8.14 -0.04 1.06
N TYR A 292 7.66 -0.78 0.05
CA TYR A 292 7.54 -2.23 0.13
C TYR A 292 8.91 -2.90 0.32
N LEU A 293 9.91 -2.54 -0.48
CA LEU A 293 11.27 -3.09 -0.39
C LEU A 293 11.92 -2.84 0.99
N CYS A 294 11.72 -1.65 1.56
CA CYS A 294 12.20 -1.33 2.89
C CYS A 294 11.53 -2.19 3.98
N MET A 295 10.25 -2.52 3.81
CA MET A 295 9.44 -3.17 4.84
C MET A 295 9.29 -4.69 4.65
N GLN A 296 9.66 -5.27 3.49
CA GLN A 296 9.51 -6.71 3.19
C GLN A 296 10.12 -7.63 4.25
N LYS A 297 11.23 -7.23 4.88
CA LYS A 297 11.88 -7.99 5.96
C LYS A 297 10.98 -8.26 7.17
N PHE A 298 9.98 -7.40 7.43
CA PHE A 298 9.03 -7.57 8.53
C PHE A 298 7.94 -8.58 8.20
N PHE A 299 7.56 -8.71 6.92
CA PHE A 299 6.58 -9.70 6.46
C PHE A 299 7.10 -11.12 6.59
N VAL A 300 8.35 -11.36 6.16
CA VAL A 300 8.96 -12.71 6.23
C VAL A 300 9.00 -13.22 7.67
N LYS A 301 9.27 -12.34 8.65
CA LYS A 301 9.28 -12.70 10.08
C LYS A 301 7.87 -12.90 10.66
N GLY A 302 6.88 -12.14 10.18
CA GLY A 302 5.50 -12.18 10.70
C GLY A 302 4.73 -13.45 10.28
N VAL A 303 4.92 -13.92 9.07
CA VAL A 303 4.24 -15.11 8.54
C VAL A 303 4.66 -16.39 9.29
N MET A 304 5.92 -16.48 9.74
CA MET A 304 6.42 -17.64 10.49
C MET A 304 5.85 -17.78 11.90
N ILE A 305 5.42 -16.69 12.54
CA ILE A 305 4.88 -16.74 13.92
C ILE A 305 3.46 -17.33 13.94
N GLY A 306 2.71 -17.20 12.84
CA GLY A 306 1.36 -17.80 12.71
C GLY A 306 1.34 -19.31 12.42
N SER A 307 2.42 -19.86 11.86
CA SER A 307 2.48 -21.26 11.40
C SER A 307 3.01 -22.25 12.44
N ILE A 308 3.53 -21.79 13.58
CA ILE A 308 4.16 -22.68 14.61
C ILE A 308 3.16 -23.10 15.72
N LYS A 309 1.89 -22.72 15.62
CA LYS A 309 0.83 -23.19 16.56
C LYS A 309 -0.16 -24.11 15.81
N GLY A 310 0.36 -25.16 15.21
CA GLY A 310 -0.38 -26.33 14.77
C GLY A 310 0.21 -27.57 15.40
#